data_dd85dd441bb705930565956d4c39fe05
#
_entry.id   dd85dd441bb705930565956d4c39fe05
#
_cell.length_a   1.000
_cell.length_b   1.000
_cell.length_c   1.000
_cell.angle_alpha   90.00
_cell.angle_beta   90.00
_cell.angle_gamma   90.00
#
_symmetry.space_group_name_H-M   'P 1'
#
loop_
_entity.id
_entity.type
_entity.pdbx_description
1 polymer ?
#
loop_
_entity_poly.entity_id
_entity_poly.type
_entity_poly.pdbx_seq_one_letter_code
_entity_poly.pdbx_strand_id
1 'polypeptide(L)'
;MRIFYNGTDITAACCPEEAIYYDRTGKADSLELTLPFGERWISWGTEEGDTLRVTRDGCDTGEMYITAAELDSGKFRVLATAAKPKCRKKGYRVYSGTMLRICARAAGEGDSSFSCWGVEDMALGSAVRSGETPGEFLNRLAEYAGAALKTYNGAFRMVGIRKAQERAVIQTLRLRGEQPGVRYLRRFDLGTAKLTVGTGAGQVSAWETEEGPGPEETVTGTPAREAALAGVIARNLILAKNRQREELTVETAFSPGWTALGRIDTEGTGALGGQWILEEVRQDLKNGRTRGRMVRVI
;
A
#
# COMPACT_ATOMS: atom_id res chain seq x y z
N MET A 1 21.65 8.42 9.67
CA MET A 1 21.17 7.29 8.87
C MET A 1 22.07 6.10 9.12
N ARG A 2 21.51 4.91 9.36
CA ARG A 2 22.25 3.64 9.45
C ARG A 2 21.73 2.68 8.39
N ILE A 3 22.62 1.83 7.86
CA ILE A 3 22.32 0.86 6.81
C ILE A 3 22.82 -0.50 7.27
N PHE A 4 21.92 -1.49 7.22
CA PHE A 4 22.21 -2.87 7.59
C PHE A 4 22.01 -3.78 6.38
N TYR A 5 22.96 -4.67 6.14
CA TYR A 5 22.91 -5.70 5.12
C TYR A 5 23.05 -7.07 5.79
N ASN A 6 22.07 -7.95 5.59
CA ASN A 6 21.97 -9.25 6.28
C ASN A 6 22.22 -9.13 7.80
N GLY A 7 21.63 -8.08 8.42
CA GLY A 7 21.75 -7.78 9.85
C GLY A 7 23.07 -7.12 10.28
N THR A 8 24.06 -7.01 9.39
CA THR A 8 25.35 -6.37 9.68
C THR A 8 25.30 -4.88 9.38
N ASP A 9 25.74 -4.05 10.31
CA ASP A 9 25.85 -2.59 10.10
C ASP A 9 27.00 -2.28 9.12
N ILE A 10 26.62 -1.77 7.95
CA ILE A 10 27.54 -1.40 6.87
C ILE A 10 27.64 0.12 6.66
N THR A 11 27.10 0.90 7.57
CA THR A 11 26.99 2.37 7.46
C THR A 11 28.32 3.03 7.15
N ALA A 12 29.39 2.60 7.81
CA ALA A 12 30.73 3.17 7.61
C ALA A 12 31.31 2.87 6.21
N ALA A 13 30.89 1.77 5.60
CA ALA A 13 31.31 1.37 4.25
C ALA A 13 30.44 1.98 3.15
N CYS A 14 29.24 2.44 3.50
CA CYS A 14 28.23 2.97 2.58
C CYS A 14 28.11 4.48 2.68
N CYS A 15 28.31 5.17 1.56
CA CYS A 15 27.95 6.59 1.42
C CYS A 15 26.93 6.71 0.29
N PRO A 16 25.63 6.40 0.54
CA PRO A 16 24.66 6.39 -0.53
C PRO A 16 24.46 7.78 -1.14
N GLU A 17 24.29 7.84 -2.45
CA GLU A 17 23.88 9.05 -3.16
C GLU A 17 22.39 9.25 -3.01
N GLU A 18 21.62 8.16 -3.01
CA GLU A 18 20.18 8.14 -2.80
C GLU A 18 19.78 7.00 -1.85
N ALA A 19 18.80 7.26 -1.02
CA ALA A 19 18.14 6.28 -0.18
C ALA A 19 16.67 6.65 -0.07
N ILE A 20 15.82 6.02 -0.86
CA ILE A 20 14.40 6.34 -0.99
C ILE A 20 13.57 5.19 -0.48
N TYR A 21 12.80 5.44 0.55
CA TYR A 21 11.83 4.49 1.09
C TYR A 21 10.41 4.89 0.71
N TYR A 22 9.64 3.92 0.26
CA TYR A 22 8.22 4.07 -0.04
C TYR A 22 7.40 3.19 0.90
N ASP A 23 6.58 3.82 1.70
CA ASP A 23 5.53 3.18 2.52
C ASP A 23 4.19 3.34 1.78
N ARG A 24 3.53 2.22 1.43
CA ARG A 24 2.37 2.23 0.51
C ARG A 24 1.23 1.35 0.99
N THR A 25 0.02 1.68 0.54
CA THR A 25 -1.13 0.76 0.58
C THR A 25 -1.28 0.00 -0.74
N GLY A 26 -1.77 -1.23 -0.68
CA GLY A 26 -2.02 -2.06 -1.86
C GLY A 26 -0.77 -2.62 -2.56
N LYS A 27 0.40 -2.15 -2.17
CA LYS A 27 1.71 -2.62 -2.64
C LYS A 27 2.62 -2.84 -1.45
N ALA A 28 3.61 -3.71 -1.60
CA ALA A 28 4.65 -3.85 -0.59
C ALA A 28 5.49 -2.57 -0.50
N ASP A 29 5.90 -2.22 0.72
CA ASP A 29 6.87 -1.17 0.93
C ASP A 29 8.14 -1.49 0.16
N SER A 30 8.84 -0.47 -0.30
CA SER A 30 10.06 -0.64 -1.10
C SER A 30 11.14 0.36 -0.73
N LEU A 31 12.38 -0.07 -0.95
CA LEU A 31 13.58 0.73 -0.72
C LEU A 31 14.42 0.75 -1.99
N GLU A 32 14.84 1.92 -2.39
CA GLU A 32 15.81 2.15 -3.46
C GLU A 32 17.07 2.76 -2.83
N LEU A 33 18.21 2.11 -3.05
CA LEU A 33 19.50 2.56 -2.55
C LEU A 33 20.47 2.68 -3.73
N THR A 34 21.04 3.86 -3.93
CA THR A 34 22.08 4.10 -4.95
C THR A 34 23.40 4.40 -4.27
N LEU A 35 24.40 3.56 -4.56
CA LEU A 35 25.74 3.63 -4.01
C LEU A 35 26.76 4.06 -5.09
N PRO A 36 27.69 4.96 -4.78
CA PRO A 36 28.80 5.27 -5.68
C PRO A 36 29.81 4.11 -5.71
N PHE A 37 30.74 4.13 -6.64
CA PHE A 37 31.79 3.11 -6.78
C PHE A 37 31.24 1.70 -7.00
N GLY A 38 30.39 1.54 -8.00
CA GLY A 38 29.59 0.36 -8.27
C GLY A 38 30.37 -0.95 -8.38
N GLU A 39 31.59 -0.93 -8.95
CA GLU A 39 32.45 -2.13 -9.06
C GLU A 39 32.76 -2.75 -7.69
N ARG A 40 32.95 -1.92 -6.67
CA ARG A 40 33.19 -2.41 -5.30
C ARG A 40 31.97 -3.16 -4.76
N TRP A 41 30.76 -2.70 -5.07
CA TRP A 41 29.53 -3.27 -4.53
C TRP A 41 29.10 -4.53 -5.29
N ILE A 42 29.37 -4.62 -6.59
CA ILE A 42 29.06 -5.82 -7.36
C ILE A 42 29.88 -7.04 -6.86
N SER A 43 31.07 -6.80 -6.33
CA SER A 43 31.91 -7.86 -5.75
C SER A 43 31.35 -8.44 -4.44
N TRP A 44 30.37 -7.81 -3.82
CA TRP A 44 29.70 -8.34 -2.63
C TRP A 44 28.86 -9.58 -2.90
N GLY A 45 28.56 -9.89 -4.17
CA GLY A 45 27.78 -11.05 -4.54
C GLY A 45 26.35 -11.00 -4.00
N THR A 46 25.72 -9.81 -4.10
CA THR A 46 24.34 -9.60 -3.65
C THR A 46 23.38 -10.59 -4.32
N GLU A 47 22.64 -11.34 -3.54
CA GLU A 47 21.73 -12.37 -4.02
C GLU A 47 20.23 -12.00 -3.77
N GLU A 48 19.34 -12.66 -4.51
CA GLU A 48 17.90 -12.54 -4.29
C GLU A 48 17.53 -13.05 -2.88
N GLY A 49 16.90 -12.20 -2.10
CA GLY A 49 16.46 -12.54 -0.74
C GLY A 49 17.43 -12.09 0.35
N ASP A 50 18.60 -11.59 0.01
CA ASP A 50 19.40 -10.81 0.94
C ASP A 50 18.62 -9.65 1.50
N THR A 51 18.94 -9.24 2.73
CA THR A 51 18.12 -8.23 3.41
C THR A 51 18.86 -6.90 3.55
N LEU A 52 18.09 -5.83 3.38
CA LEU A 52 18.47 -4.45 3.67
C LEU A 52 17.53 -3.87 4.72
N ARG A 53 18.08 -3.05 5.62
CA ARG A 53 17.32 -2.20 6.53
C ARG A 53 18.00 -0.85 6.63
N VAL A 54 17.21 0.21 6.55
CA VAL A 54 17.72 1.58 6.73
C VAL A 54 16.95 2.25 7.85
N THR A 55 17.66 2.92 8.75
CA THR A 55 17.06 3.70 9.82
C THR A 55 17.60 5.14 9.79
N ARG A 56 16.72 6.11 10.03
CA ARG A 56 17.09 7.53 10.16
C ARG A 56 16.06 8.28 11.02
N ASP A 57 16.52 8.95 12.07
CA ASP A 57 15.76 9.94 12.84
C ASP A 57 14.31 9.52 13.15
N GLY A 58 14.12 8.26 13.58
CA GLY A 58 12.80 7.69 13.91
C GLY A 58 12.09 7.01 12.74
N CYS A 59 12.57 7.10 11.51
CA CYS A 59 12.11 6.27 10.40
C CYS A 59 12.90 4.95 10.39
N ASP A 60 12.18 3.84 10.22
CA ASP A 60 12.76 2.50 10.11
C ASP A 60 12.04 1.77 8.97
N THR A 61 12.80 1.36 7.94
CA THR A 61 12.22 0.64 6.80
C THR A 61 11.76 -0.77 7.15
N GLY A 62 12.17 -1.29 8.31
CA GLY A 62 12.09 -2.70 8.60
C GLY A 62 13.02 -3.52 7.69
N GLU A 63 12.91 -4.84 7.77
CA GLU A 63 13.66 -5.75 6.92
C GLU A 63 13.06 -5.75 5.51
N MET A 64 13.91 -5.47 4.52
CA MET A 64 13.59 -5.42 3.10
C MET A 64 14.39 -6.48 2.35
N TYR A 65 13.73 -7.24 1.48
CA TYR A 65 14.34 -8.32 0.70
C TYR A 65 14.75 -7.81 -0.67
N ILE A 66 16.03 -7.97 -1.02
CA ILE A 66 16.58 -7.51 -2.30
C ILE A 66 15.87 -8.22 -3.46
N THR A 67 15.46 -7.44 -4.45
CA THR A 67 14.77 -7.91 -5.64
C THR A 67 15.57 -7.72 -6.90
N ALA A 68 16.43 -6.71 -6.92
CA ALA A 68 17.33 -6.43 -8.02
C ALA A 68 18.56 -5.66 -7.52
N ALA A 69 19.68 -5.92 -8.18
CA ALA A 69 20.91 -5.17 -8.04
C ALA A 69 21.43 -4.87 -9.45
N GLU A 70 21.75 -3.62 -9.71
CA GLU A 70 22.08 -3.10 -11.03
C GLU A 70 23.34 -2.24 -10.96
N LEU A 71 24.27 -2.44 -11.90
CA LEU A 71 25.38 -1.53 -12.11
C LEU A 71 25.08 -0.68 -13.35
N ASP A 72 24.88 0.61 -13.13
CA ASP A 72 24.66 1.58 -14.20
C ASP A 72 25.55 2.81 -14.01
N SER A 73 26.30 3.15 -15.06
CA SER A 73 27.12 4.37 -15.12
C SER A 73 28.05 4.57 -13.90
N GLY A 74 28.61 3.47 -13.41
CA GLY A 74 29.53 3.48 -12.24
C GLY A 74 28.82 3.56 -10.88
N LYS A 75 27.48 3.51 -10.85
CA LYS A 75 26.66 3.47 -9.65
C LYS A 75 26.04 2.09 -9.47
N PHE A 76 25.97 1.64 -8.23
CA PHE A 76 25.30 0.40 -7.88
C PHE A 76 23.93 0.71 -7.26
N ARG A 77 22.87 0.33 -7.96
CA ARG A 77 21.49 0.51 -7.51
C ARG A 77 20.94 -0.80 -6.98
N VAL A 78 20.42 -0.75 -5.78
CA VAL A 78 19.76 -1.89 -5.12
C VAL A 78 18.29 -1.56 -4.92
N LEU A 79 17.44 -2.48 -5.36
CA LEU A 79 15.99 -2.43 -5.12
C LEU A 79 15.62 -3.52 -4.12
N ALA A 80 14.89 -3.16 -3.09
CA ALA A 80 14.40 -4.09 -2.07
C ALA A 80 12.92 -3.84 -1.77
N THR A 81 12.23 -4.87 -1.29
CA THR A 81 10.82 -4.81 -0.92
C THR A 81 10.54 -5.51 0.41
N ALA A 82 9.52 -5.06 1.12
CA ALA A 82 9.06 -5.71 2.34
C ALA A 82 8.43 -7.10 2.11
N ALA A 83 8.12 -7.46 0.87
CA ALA A 83 7.55 -8.77 0.54
C ALA A 83 8.63 -9.84 0.46
N LYS A 84 8.51 -10.91 1.27
CA LYS A 84 9.42 -12.05 1.24
C LYS A 84 9.48 -12.70 -0.16
N PRO A 85 10.60 -13.34 -0.54
CA PRO A 85 10.75 -13.94 -1.87
C PRO A 85 9.62 -14.88 -2.28
N LYS A 86 9.14 -15.72 -1.36
CA LYS A 86 8.00 -16.62 -1.63
C LYS A 86 6.69 -15.89 -1.89
N CYS A 87 6.48 -14.70 -1.28
CA CYS A 87 5.30 -13.88 -1.49
C CYS A 87 5.24 -13.20 -2.87
N ARG A 88 6.32 -13.23 -3.63
CA ARG A 88 6.42 -12.64 -4.97
C ARG A 88 6.11 -13.64 -6.09
N LYS A 89 5.96 -14.92 -5.75
CA LYS A 89 5.69 -15.98 -6.73
C LYS A 89 4.20 -16.05 -7.05
N LYS A 90 3.87 -15.96 -8.32
CA LYS A 90 2.51 -16.19 -8.82
C LYS A 90 2.11 -17.65 -8.67
N GLY A 91 0.82 -17.90 -8.48
CA GLY A 91 0.33 -19.27 -8.32
C GLY A 91 -1.17 -19.39 -8.51
N TYR A 92 -1.63 -20.65 -8.51
CA TYR A 92 -3.04 -21.01 -8.65
C TYR A 92 -3.45 -21.82 -7.43
N ARG A 93 -4.46 -21.35 -6.69
CA ARG A 93 -4.96 -22.05 -5.51
C ARG A 93 -6.40 -21.69 -5.20
N VAL A 94 -7.14 -22.69 -4.72
CA VAL A 94 -8.49 -22.50 -4.18
C VAL A 94 -8.42 -22.58 -2.67
N TYR A 95 -9.00 -21.59 -2.02
CA TYR A 95 -9.14 -21.53 -0.57
C TYR A 95 -10.60 -21.61 -0.18
N SER A 96 -10.91 -22.20 0.96
CA SER A 96 -12.25 -22.27 1.53
C SER A 96 -12.25 -21.79 2.98
N GLY A 97 -13.37 -21.21 3.39
CA GLY A 97 -13.56 -20.69 4.74
C GLY A 97 -13.91 -19.21 4.78
N THR A 98 -13.72 -18.60 5.94
CA THR A 98 -13.90 -17.16 6.11
C THR A 98 -12.72 -16.40 5.53
N MET A 99 -12.95 -15.13 5.17
CA MET A 99 -11.96 -14.29 4.51
C MET A 99 -10.66 -14.17 5.31
N LEU A 100 -10.74 -13.88 6.61
CA LEU A 100 -9.54 -13.71 7.44
C LEU A 100 -8.74 -15.01 7.56
N ARG A 101 -9.41 -16.17 7.63
CA ARG A 101 -8.75 -17.47 7.61
C ARG A 101 -8.07 -17.74 6.25
N ILE A 102 -8.72 -17.39 5.16
CA ILE A 102 -8.15 -17.49 3.81
C ILE A 102 -6.90 -16.62 3.71
N CYS A 103 -6.98 -15.36 4.17
CA CYS A 103 -5.85 -14.44 4.17
C CYS A 103 -4.66 -14.94 4.99
N ALA A 104 -4.90 -15.45 6.19
CA ALA A 104 -3.85 -16.00 7.04
C ALA A 104 -3.15 -17.20 6.38
N ARG A 105 -3.90 -18.10 5.72
CA ARG A 105 -3.34 -19.23 4.98
C ARG A 105 -2.53 -18.79 3.77
N ALA A 106 -3.04 -17.84 2.98
CA ALA A 106 -2.34 -17.34 1.79
C ALA A 106 -1.04 -16.61 2.17
N ALA A 107 -1.02 -15.87 3.28
CA ALA A 107 0.19 -15.25 3.81
C ALA A 107 1.21 -16.30 4.29
N GLY A 108 0.75 -17.32 5.01
CA GLY A 108 1.59 -18.41 5.52
C GLY A 108 2.29 -19.22 4.42
N GLU A 109 1.70 -19.34 3.23
CA GLU A 109 2.36 -19.96 2.08
C GLU A 109 3.60 -19.19 1.60
N GLY A 110 3.62 -17.87 1.84
CA GLY A 110 4.77 -17.01 1.60
C GLY A 110 5.71 -16.85 2.79
N ASP A 111 5.58 -17.68 3.83
CA ASP A 111 6.30 -17.56 5.11
C ASP A 111 6.07 -16.20 5.80
N SER A 112 4.96 -15.54 5.51
CA SER A 112 4.60 -14.24 6.06
C SER A 112 3.51 -14.36 7.11
N SER A 113 3.56 -13.51 8.12
CA SER A 113 2.47 -13.36 9.07
C SER A 113 1.35 -12.49 8.48
N PHE A 114 0.14 -12.68 9.00
CA PHE A 114 -1.03 -11.89 8.65
C PHE A 114 -1.66 -11.32 9.93
N SER A 115 -2.03 -10.06 9.90
CA SER A 115 -2.82 -9.41 10.95
C SER A 115 -3.90 -8.52 10.33
N CYS A 116 -4.98 -8.30 11.07
CA CYS A 116 -6.04 -7.38 10.64
C CYS A 116 -6.47 -6.47 11.79
N TRP A 117 -7.00 -5.29 11.43
CA TRP A 117 -7.56 -4.34 12.37
C TRP A 117 -8.76 -3.62 11.75
N GLY A 118 -9.90 -3.67 12.45
CA GLY A 118 -11.13 -3.02 12.03
C GLY A 118 -11.73 -3.58 10.72
N VAL A 119 -11.56 -4.88 10.51
CA VAL A 119 -12.07 -5.61 9.34
C VAL A 119 -13.02 -6.70 9.82
N GLU A 120 -14.21 -6.74 9.26
CA GLU A 120 -15.17 -7.80 9.54
C GLU A 120 -14.81 -9.08 8.77
N ASP A 121 -14.95 -10.22 9.43
CA ASP A 121 -14.69 -11.52 8.79
C ASP A 121 -15.90 -11.95 7.94
N MET A 122 -15.71 -12.01 6.65
CA MET A 122 -16.75 -12.37 5.70
C MET A 122 -16.76 -13.88 5.40
N ALA A 123 -17.93 -14.47 5.37
CA ALA A 123 -18.12 -15.88 4.99
C ALA A 123 -18.06 -16.03 3.45
N LEU A 124 -16.87 -16.14 2.88
CA LEU A 124 -16.68 -16.24 1.43
C LEU A 124 -17.04 -17.63 0.86
N GLY A 125 -16.97 -18.67 1.69
CA GLY A 125 -17.07 -20.07 1.23
C GLY A 125 -15.84 -20.52 0.44
N SER A 126 -15.50 -19.86 -0.68
CA SER A 126 -14.28 -20.12 -1.45
C SER A 126 -13.77 -18.88 -2.12
N ALA A 127 -12.44 -18.77 -2.25
CA ALA A 127 -11.78 -17.75 -3.05
C ALA A 127 -10.64 -18.37 -3.88
N VAL A 128 -10.49 -17.93 -5.10
CA VAL A 128 -9.49 -18.46 -6.03
C VAL A 128 -8.39 -17.44 -6.23
N ARG A 129 -7.14 -17.85 -5.98
CA ARG A 129 -5.95 -17.16 -6.43
C ARG A 129 -5.60 -17.70 -7.81
N SER A 130 -5.65 -16.85 -8.84
CA SER A 130 -5.47 -17.27 -10.24
C SER A 130 -4.43 -16.41 -10.92
N GLY A 131 -3.19 -16.93 -10.99
CA GLY A 131 -2.06 -16.20 -11.58
C GLY A 131 -1.59 -14.99 -10.80
N GLU A 132 -2.03 -14.85 -9.56
CA GLU A 132 -1.69 -13.77 -8.65
C GLU A 132 -0.57 -14.18 -7.67
N THR A 133 0.20 -13.22 -7.19
CA THR A 133 1.02 -13.37 -5.99
C THR A 133 0.14 -13.40 -4.74
N PRO A 134 0.62 -13.93 -3.59
CA PRO A 134 -0.11 -13.80 -2.32
C PRO A 134 -0.50 -12.35 -1.99
N GLY A 135 0.40 -11.39 -2.23
CA GLY A 135 0.12 -9.97 -1.97
C GLY A 135 -1.01 -9.40 -2.83
N GLU A 136 -1.02 -9.67 -4.14
CA GLU A 136 -2.10 -9.24 -5.05
C GLU A 136 -3.44 -9.87 -4.66
N PHE A 137 -3.44 -11.16 -4.34
CA PHE A 137 -4.64 -11.86 -3.87
C PHE A 137 -5.19 -11.28 -2.56
N LEU A 138 -4.33 -11.04 -1.58
CA LEU A 138 -4.70 -10.45 -0.30
C LEU A 138 -5.20 -9.00 -0.48
N ASN A 139 -4.61 -8.23 -1.40
CA ASN A 139 -5.07 -6.88 -1.69
C ASN A 139 -6.49 -6.88 -2.28
N ARG A 140 -6.77 -7.77 -3.21
CA ARG A 140 -8.11 -7.93 -3.79
C ARG A 140 -9.15 -8.30 -2.73
N LEU A 141 -8.82 -9.20 -1.79
CA LEU A 141 -9.71 -9.52 -0.67
C LEU A 141 -9.90 -8.35 0.30
N ALA A 142 -8.84 -7.55 0.52
CA ALA A 142 -8.93 -6.33 1.32
C ALA A 142 -9.90 -5.32 0.71
N GLU A 143 -9.86 -5.11 -0.60
CA GLU A 143 -10.80 -4.23 -1.31
C GLU A 143 -12.25 -4.69 -1.14
N TYR A 144 -12.52 -6.00 -1.24
CA TYR A 144 -13.85 -6.57 -0.98
C TYR A 144 -14.34 -6.30 0.45
N ALA A 145 -13.44 -6.22 1.41
CA ALA A 145 -13.74 -5.95 2.81
C ALA A 145 -13.78 -4.45 3.17
N GLY A 146 -13.60 -3.54 2.21
CA GLY A 146 -13.48 -2.11 2.50
C GLY A 146 -12.23 -1.78 3.32
N ALA A 147 -11.16 -2.52 3.09
CA ALA A 147 -9.89 -2.41 3.77
C ALA A 147 -8.75 -2.10 2.79
N ALA A 148 -7.61 -1.72 3.31
CA ALA A 148 -6.35 -1.63 2.57
C ALA A 148 -5.35 -2.64 3.13
N LEU A 149 -4.54 -3.20 2.23
CA LEU A 149 -3.42 -4.06 2.59
C LEU A 149 -2.15 -3.24 2.70
N LYS A 150 -1.38 -3.48 3.74
CA LYS A 150 -0.02 -2.98 3.90
C LYS A 150 0.93 -4.17 4.06
N THR A 151 2.09 -4.11 3.39
CA THR A 151 3.14 -5.11 3.53
C THR A 151 4.40 -4.43 4.06
N TYR A 152 4.74 -4.71 5.30
CA TYR A 152 5.86 -4.13 6.03
C TYR A 152 6.61 -5.21 6.80
N ASN A 153 7.93 -5.17 6.77
CA ASN A 153 8.81 -6.07 7.53
C ASN A 153 8.43 -7.56 7.38
N GLY A 154 8.19 -8.00 6.15
CA GLY A 154 7.85 -9.39 5.84
C GLY A 154 6.46 -9.85 6.28
N ALA A 155 5.60 -8.93 6.73
CA ALA A 155 4.26 -9.22 7.23
C ALA A 155 3.17 -8.51 6.43
N PHE A 156 2.01 -9.15 6.28
CA PHE A 156 0.80 -8.55 5.72
C PHE A 156 -0.09 -8.01 6.83
N ARG A 157 -0.57 -6.80 6.65
CA ARG A 157 -1.47 -6.15 7.60
C ARG A 157 -2.66 -5.56 6.87
N MET A 158 -3.87 -6.05 7.15
CA MET A 158 -5.12 -5.56 6.57
C MET A 158 -5.78 -4.59 7.53
N VAL A 159 -6.10 -3.39 7.06
CA VAL A 159 -6.67 -2.32 7.89
C VAL A 159 -7.95 -1.81 7.27
N GLY A 160 -9.06 -1.87 8.01
CA GLY A 160 -10.34 -1.30 7.59
C GLY A 160 -10.21 0.21 7.36
N ILE A 161 -10.67 0.70 6.22
CA ILE A 161 -10.53 2.13 5.85
C ILE A 161 -11.25 3.03 6.85
N ARG A 162 -12.45 2.67 7.29
CA ARG A 162 -13.19 3.42 8.32
C ARG A 162 -12.39 3.55 9.60
N LYS A 163 -11.73 2.47 10.03
CA LYS A 163 -10.87 2.49 11.23
C LYS A 163 -9.60 3.31 11.03
N ALA A 164 -9.04 3.33 9.82
CA ALA A 164 -7.93 4.24 9.51
C ALA A 164 -8.37 5.72 9.61
N GLN A 165 -9.57 6.06 9.18
CA GLN A 165 -10.15 7.40 9.27
C GLN A 165 -10.42 7.86 10.71
N GLU A 166 -10.70 6.93 11.63
CA GLU A 166 -10.91 7.20 13.06
C GLU A 166 -9.60 7.35 13.86
N ARG A 167 -8.44 7.13 13.24
CA ARG A 167 -7.14 7.28 13.93
C ARG A 167 -6.90 8.71 14.38
N ALA A 168 -6.07 8.85 15.41
CA ALA A 168 -5.54 10.14 15.80
C ALA A 168 -4.81 10.80 14.62
N VAL A 169 -4.97 12.11 14.51
CA VAL A 169 -4.28 12.92 13.50
C VAL A 169 -2.79 12.90 13.78
N ILE A 170 -2.00 12.48 12.79
CA ILE A 170 -0.54 12.49 12.90
C ILE A 170 -0.02 13.92 12.91
N GLN A 171 -0.59 14.75 12.04
CA GLN A 171 -0.17 16.14 11.87
C GLN A 171 -1.29 16.96 11.25
N THR A 172 -1.40 18.23 11.66
CA THR A 172 -2.20 19.23 10.95
C THR A 172 -1.29 20.12 10.12
N LEU A 173 -1.60 20.23 8.83
CA LEU A 173 -0.82 21.02 7.87
C LEU A 173 -1.56 22.31 7.52
N ARG A 174 -0.84 23.43 7.52
CA ARG A 174 -1.36 24.69 6.97
C ARG A 174 -0.90 24.84 5.53
N LEU A 175 -1.84 24.74 4.59
CA LEU A 175 -1.56 24.72 3.18
C LEU A 175 -2.01 26.01 2.48
N ARG A 176 -1.18 26.46 1.54
CA ARG A 176 -1.50 27.54 0.59
C ARG A 176 -1.35 27.00 -0.82
N GLY A 177 -2.26 27.39 -1.73
CA GLY A 177 -2.27 26.87 -3.10
C GLY A 177 -1.00 27.19 -3.91
N GLU A 178 -0.32 28.27 -3.59
CA GLU A 178 0.94 28.70 -4.23
C GLU A 178 2.19 28.11 -3.54
N GLN A 179 2.03 27.30 -2.51
CA GLN A 179 3.16 26.71 -1.77
C GLN A 179 3.86 25.65 -2.62
N PRO A 180 5.19 25.77 -2.83
CA PRO A 180 5.96 24.74 -3.49
C PRO A 180 5.79 23.36 -2.83
N GLY A 181 5.64 22.32 -3.66
CA GLY A 181 5.47 20.95 -3.17
C GLY A 181 4.03 20.61 -2.78
N VAL A 182 3.07 21.50 -2.92
CA VAL A 182 1.63 21.21 -2.76
C VAL A 182 0.98 21.05 -4.13
N ARG A 183 0.29 19.91 -4.32
CA ARG A 183 -0.48 19.64 -5.53
C ARG A 183 -1.82 19.03 -5.14
N TYR A 184 -2.90 19.67 -5.54
CA TYR A 184 -4.25 19.11 -5.47
C TYR A 184 -4.69 18.66 -6.86
N LEU A 185 -5.30 17.49 -6.93
CA LEU A 185 -5.85 16.92 -8.17
C LEU A 185 -7.26 16.40 -7.88
N ARG A 186 -8.22 16.85 -8.65
CA ARG A 186 -9.57 16.28 -8.72
C ARG A 186 -9.76 15.63 -10.08
N ARG A 187 -10.12 14.36 -10.07
CA ARG A 187 -10.34 13.57 -11.28
C ARG A 187 -11.84 13.45 -11.51
N PHE A 188 -12.30 13.96 -12.63
CA PHE A 188 -13.72 13.89 -13.00
C PHE A 188 -14.06 12.61 -13.79
N ASP A 189 -13.05 11.96 -14.35
CA ASP A 189 -13.11 10.69 -15.08
C ASP A 189 -13.06 9.47 -14.16
N LEU A 190 -12.70 9.65 -12.90
CA LEU A 190 -12.74 8.62 -11.89
C LEU A 190 -14.00 8.74 -11.05
N GLY A 191 -14.45 7.61 -10.59
CA GLY A 191 -15.64 7.45 -9.77
C GLY A 191 -16.61 6.53 -10.48
N THR A 192 -17.32 5.77 -9.67
CA THR A 192 -18.33 4.83 -10.13
C THR A 192 -19.64 5.23 -9.48
N ALA A 193 -20.66 5.50 -10.28
CA ALA A 193 -21.99 5.85 -9.77
C ALA A 193 -22.75 4.60 -9.35
N LYS A 194 -22.54 3.50 -10.10
CA LYS A 194 -23.20 2.23 -9.83
C LYS A 194 -22.23 1.07 -10.05
N LEU A 195 -22.18 0.14 -9.11
CA LEU A 195 -21.38 -1.06 -9.23
C LEU A 195 -22.25 -2.29 -8.96
N THR A 196 -22.26 -3.20 -9.94
CA THR A 196 -22.96 -4.46 -9.89
C THR A 196 -22.01 -5.60 -9.64
N VAL A 197 -22.30 -6.46 -8.68
CA VAL A 197 -21.51 -7.65 -8.35
C VAL A 197 -22.32 -8.90 -8.61
N GLY A 198 -21.84 -9.75 -9.51
CA GLY A 198 -22.43 -11.07 -9.79
C GLY A 198 -22.04 -12.08 -8.72
N THR A 199 -22.98 -12.94 -8.32
CA THR A 199 -22.73 -14.08 -7.44
C THR A 199 -22.54 -15.36 -8.25
N GLY A 200 -21.93 -16.39 -7.63
CA GLY A 200 -21.79 -17.71 -8.24
C GLY A 200 -23.14 -18.44 -8.51
N ALA A 201 -24.22 -17.98 -7.89
CA ALA A 201 -25.59 -18.50 -8.10
C ALA A 201 -26.40 -17.70 -9.14
N GLY A 202 -25.74 -16.79 -9.88
CA GLY A 202 -26.40 -15.91 -10.86
C GLY A 202 -27.17 -14.73 -10.25
N GLN A 203 -27.20 -14.60 -8.93
CA GLN A 203 -27.78 -13.43 -8.26
C GLN A 203 -26.90 -12.22 -8.46
N VAL A 204 -27.52 -11.05 -8.48
CA VAL A 204 -26.83 -9.77 -8.70
C VAL A 204 -27.19 -8.80 -7.59
N SER A 205 -26.19 -8.14 -7.03
CA SER A 205 -26.38 -6.99 -6.14
C SER A 205 -25.72 -5.77 -6.75
N ALA A 206 -26.37 -4.64 -6.64
CA ALA A 206 -25.86 -3.35 -7.09
C ALA A 206 -25.83 -2.38 -5.92
N TRP A 207 -24.86 -1.48 -5.94
CA TRP A 207 -24.78 -0.34 -5.06
C TRP A 207 -24.66 0.93 -5.90
N GLU A 208 -25.45 1.93 -5.59
CA GLU A 208 -25.43 3.24 -6.22
C GLU A 208 -24.93 4.29 -5.22
N THR A 209 -24.23 5.30 -5.72
CA THR A 209 -23.85 6.46 -4.91
C THR A 209 -24.87 7.57 -5.07
N GLU A 210 -24.96 8.43 -4.07
CA GLU A 210 -25.83 9.64 -4.11
C GLU A 210 -25.27 10.75 -5.02
N GLU A 211 -24.11 10.56 -5.62
CA GLU A 211 -23.39 11.60 -6.40
C GLU A 211 -23.93 11.82 -7.83
N GLY A 212 -25.07 11.21 -8.18
CA GLY A 212 -25.72 11.41 -9.46
C GLY A 212 -25.19 10.53 -10.60
N PRO A 213 -25.54 10.81 -11.86
CA PRO A 213 -25.19 9.97 -12.98
C PRO A 213 -23.67 9.92 -13.20
N GLY A 214 -23.16 8.72 -13.46
CA GLY A 214 -21.74 8.46 -13.70
C GLY A 214 -21.52 7.06 -14.25
N PRO A 215 -20.27 6.61 -14.39
CA PRO A 215 -19.96 5.30 -14.92
C PRO A 215 -20.59 4.18 -14.11
N GLU A 216 -21.15 3.21 -14.82
CA GLU A 216 -21.64 1.95 -14.25
C GLU A 216 -20.61 0.85 -14.52
N GLU A 217 -20.38 0.00 -13.55
CA GLU A 217 -19.44 -1.10 -13.66
C GLU A 217 -20.06 -2.41 -13.20
N THR A 218 -19.58 -3.52 -13.79
CA THR A 218 -19.95 -4.86 -13.37
C THR A 218 -18.69 -5.63 -13.01
N VAL A 219 -18.67 -6.21 -11.81
CA VAL A 219 -17.59 -7.08 -11.33
C VAL A 219 -18.12 -8.50 -11.23
N THR A 220 -17.46 -9.41 -11.95
CA THR A 220 -17.74 -10.84 -11.95
C THR A 220 -16.62 -11.62 -11.26
N GLY A 221 -16.86 -12.91 -10.97
CA GLY A 221 -15.85 -13.78 -10.37
C GLY A 221 -15.54 -13.46 -8.90
N THR A 222 -16.42 -12.74 -8.23
CA THR A 222 -16.28 -12.50 -6.79
C THR A 222 -16.58 -13.77 -5.99
N PRO A 223 -16.06 -13.90 -4.76
CA PRO A 223 -16.35 -15.04 -3.90
C PRO A 223 -17.74 -14.98 -3.24
N ALA A 224 -18.58 -14.01 -3.61
CA ALA A 224 -19.92 -13.87 -3.07
C ALA A 224 -20.82 -15.02 -3.52
N ARG A 225 -21.46 -15.69 -2.56
CA ARG A 225 -22.45 -16.75 -2.83
C ARG A 225 -23.89 -16.23 -2.70
N GLU A 226 -24.08 -15.18 -1.92
CA GLU A 226 -25.39 -14.61 -1.57
C GLU A 226 -25.45 -13.14 -1.97
N ALA A 227 -26.63 -12.66 -2.29
CA ALA A 227 -26.88 -11.27 -2.68
C ALA A 227 -26.44 -10.27 -1.59
N ALA A 228 -26.64 -10.62 -0.32
CA ALA A 228 -26.23 -9.77 0.81
C ALA A 228 -24.72 -9.52 0.80
N LEU A 229 -23.90 -10.58 0.63
CA LEU A 229 -22.45 -10.45 0.55
C LEU A 229 -22.02 -9.70 -0.71
N ALA A 230 -22.68 -9.94 -1.85
CA ALA A 230 -22.43 -9.22 -3.08
C ALA A 230 -22.70 -7.71 -2.92
N GLY A 231 -23.75 -7.33 -2.20
CA GLY A 231 -24.04 -5.93 -1.87
C GLY A 231 -22.96 -5.29 -1.01
N VAL A 232 -22.44 -5.99 -0.01
CA VAL A 232 -21.32 -5.50 0.82
C VAL A 232 -20.06 -5.29 -0.04
N ILE A 233 -19.73 -6.24 -0.90
CA ILE A 233 -18.57 -6.14 -1.80
C ILE A 233 -18.78 -4.97 -2.77
N ALA A 234 -19.96 -4.83 -3.38
CA ALA A 234 -20.26 -3.72 -4.31
C ALA A 234 -20.06 -2.36 -3.64
N ARG A 235 -20.62 -2.18 -2.44
CA ARG A 235 -20.46 -0.96 -1.65
C ARG A 235 -19.00 -0.66 -1.35
N ASN A 236 -18.23 -1.63 -0.90
CA ASN A 236 -16.82 -1.44 -0.53
C ASN A 236 -15.97 -1.08 -1.75
N LEU A 237 -16.20 -1.73 -2.89
CA LEU A 237 -15.48 -1.44 -4.14
C LEU A 237 -15.80 -0.04 -4.67
N ILE A 238 -17.06 0.39 -4.64
CA ILE A 238 -17.45 1.73 -5.11
C ILE A 238 -16.83 2.82 -4.22
N LEU A 239 -16.82 2.62 -2.90
CA LEU A 239 -16.15 3.54 -1.97
C LEU A 239 -14.63 3.59 -2.20
N ALA A 240 -13.98 2.46 -2.46
CA ALA A 240 -12.56 2.39 -2.75
C ALA A 240 -12.21 3.17 -4.03
N LYS A 241 -13.01 3.06 -5.09
CA LYS A 241 -12.85 3.79 -6.35
C LYS A 241 -13.12 5.29 -6.19
N ASN A 242 -14.21 5.65 -5.53
CA ASN A 242 -14.60 7.06 -5.38
C ASN A 242 -13.64 7.83 -4.47
N ARG A 243 -12.99 7.17 -3.52
CA ARG A 243 -11.93 7.76 -2.70
C ARG A 243 -10.76 8.29 -3.52
N GLN A 244 -10.48 7.71 -4.69
CA GLN A 244 -9.38 8.12 -5.57
C GLN A 244 -9.68 9.40 -6.37
N ARG A 245 -10.88 9.96 -6.28
CA ARG A 245 -11.28 11.16 -7.04
C ARG A 245 -10.56 12.43 -6.62
N GLU A 246 -10.26 12.56 -5.33
CA GLU A 246 -9.53 13.72 -4.80
C GLU A 246 -8.20 13.28 -4.18
N GLU A 247 -7.14 13.82 -4.71
CA GLU A 247 -5.77 13.53 -4.30
C GLU A 247 -5.07 14.82 -3.89
N LEU A 248 -4.40 14.79 -2.76
CA LEU A 248 -3.51 15.85 -2.29
C LEU A 248 -2.10 15.29 -2.13
N THR A 249 -1.13 15.90 -2.79
CA THR A 249 0.29 15.59 -2.62
C THR A 249 0.95 16.76 -1.90
N VAL A 250 1.70 16.45 -0.85
CA VAL A 250 2.46 17.46 -0.10
C VAL A 250 3.89 16.99 0.09
N GLU A 251 4.83 17.87 -0.20
CA GLU A 251 6.25 17.69 0.12
C GLU A 251 6.62 18.57 1.31
N THR A 252 7.33 18.00 2.29
CA THR A 252 7.70 18.67 3.53
C THR A 252 9.13 18.28 3.97
N ALA A 253 9.64 18.95 4.99
CA ALA A 253 10.83 18.49 5.71
C ALA A 253 10.61 17.06 6.24
N PHE A 254 11.69 16.40 6.62
CA PHE A 254 11.65 15.01 7.07
C PHE A 254 10.63 14.80 8.19
N SER A 255 9.64 13.99 7.93
CA SER A 255 8.54 13.67 8.83
C SER A 255 8.46 12.15 9.03
N PRO A 256 9.29 11.57 9.90
CA PRO A 256 9.42 10.12 10.07
C PRO A 256 8.15 9.45 10.60
N GLY A 257 7.25 10.21 11.24
CA GLY A 257 5.96 9.71 11.73
C GLY A 257 4.90 9.53 10.64
N TRP A 258 5.14 10.01 9.42
CA TRP A 258 4.22 9.77 8.33
C TRP A 258 4.30 8.32 7.88
N THR A 259 3.14 7.68 7.82
CA THR A 259 3.00 6.28 7.38
C THR A 259 1.71 6.11 6.58
N ALA A 260 1.70 5.19 5.64
CA ALA A 260 0.50 4.86 4.89
C ALA A 260 -0.64 4.45 5.85
N LEU A 261 -1.87 4.85 5.53
CA LEU A 261 -3.07 4.78 6.38
C LEU A 261 -3.02 5.72 7.61
N GLY A 262 -2.06 6.60 7.71
CA GLY A 262 -2.05 7.67 8.69
C GLY A 262 -2.99 8.80 8.29
N ARG A 263 -3.62 9.44 9.29
CA ARG A 263 -4.52 10.56 9.08
C ARG A 263 -3.77 11.89 9.20
N ILE A 264 -3.98 12.75 8.20
CA ILE A 264 -3.49 14.13 8.14
C ILE A 264 -4.70 15.05 8.05
N ASP A 265 -4.77 16.06 8.89
CA ASP A 265 -5.73 17.14 8.74
C ASP A 265 -5.04 18.34 8.06
N THR A 266 -5.78 19.06 7.23
CA THR A 266 -5.25 20.25 6.56
C THR A 266 -6.11 21.47 6.83
N GLU A 267 -5.44 22.59 7.10
CA GLU A 267 -6.02 23.92 7.14
C GLU A 267 -5.64 24.64 5.84
N GLY A 268 -6.62 24.99 5.02
CA GLY A 268 -6.41 25.66 3.74
C GLY A 268 -7.71 26.16 3.13
N THR A 269 -7.62 26.98 2.11
CA THR A 269 -8.82 27.49 1.42
C THR A 269 -9.41 26.48 0.45
N GLY A 270 -10.74 26.37 0.45
CA GLY A 270 -11.45 25.51 -0.50
C GLY A 270 -11.08 24.05 -0.39
N ALA A 271 -10.72 23.44 -1.51
CA ALA A 271 -10.42 22.02 -1.61
C ALA A 271 -9.16 21.57 -0.87
N LEU A 272 -8.29 22.50 -0.46
CA LEU A 272 -7.06 22.15 0.30
C LEU A 272 -7.35 21.86 1.77
N GLY A 273 -8.44 22.37 2.33
CA GLY A 273 -8.83 22.10 3.71
C GLY A 273 -9.56 20.76 3.84
N GLY A 274 -9.37 20.07 4.96
CA GLY A 274 -10.12 18.85 5.27
C GLY A 274 -9.30 17.72 5.87
N GLN A 275 -9.87 16.53 5.85
CA GLN A 275 -9.29 15.31 6.42
C GLN A 275 -8.80 14.39 5.31
N TRP A 276 -7.62 13.86 5.48
CA TRP A 276 -6.93 13.07 4.47
C TRP A 276 -6.32 11.80 5.07
N ILE A 277 -6.24 10.75 4.26
CA ILE A 277 -5.53 9.52 4.58
C ILE A 277 -4.34 9.36 3.64
N LEU A 278 -3.17 9.14 4.20
CA LEU A 278 -1.95 8.84 3.46
C LEU A 278 -2.09 7.48 2.75
N GLU A 279 -1.94 7.45 1.44
CA GLU A 279 -1.88 6.22 0.65
C GLU A 279 -0.46 5.83 0.29
N GLU A 280 0.39 6.84 0.13
CA GLU A 280 1.80 6.64 -0.13
C GLU A 280 2.62 7.70 0.60
N VAL A 281 3.69 7.28 1.24
CA VAL A 281 4.70 8.14 1.83
C VAL A 281 6.05 7.80 1.20
N ARG A 282 6.68 8.78 0.56
CA ARG A 282 8.05 8.68 0.06
C ARG A 282 8.97 9.42 1.02
N GLN A 283 9.87 8.68 1.66
CA GLN A 283 10.91 9.21 2.53
C GLN A 283 12.24 9.25 1.78
N ASP A 284 12.76 10.44 1.53
CA ASP A 284 14.13 10.61 1.06
C ASP A 284 15.05 10.59 2.29
N LEU A 285 15.54 9.41 2.59
CA LEU A 285 16.37 9.17 3.78
C LEU A 285 17.77 9.80 3.64
N LYS A 286 18.20 10.18 2.44
CA LYS A 286 19.48 10.87 2.22
C LYS A 286 19.35 12.37 2.44
N ASN A 287 18.34 13.00 1.83
CA ASN A 287 18.19 14.46 1.83
C ASN A 287 17.27 14.97 2.95
N GLY A 288 16.59 14.07 3.67
CA GLY A 288 15.70 14.44 4.77
C GLY A 288 14.44 15.17 4.28
N ARG A 289 13.76 14.58 3.31
CA ARG A 289 12.47 15.07 2.79
C ARG A 289 11.42 14.00 2.85
N THR A 290 10.18 14.41 3.03
CA THR A 290 9.00 13.54 3.02
C THR A 290 8.00 14.06 2.00
N ARG A 291 7.50 13.17 1.16
CA ARG A 291 6.38 13.44 0.26
C ARG A 291 5.25 12.47 0.57
N GLY A 292 4.08 13.01 0.88
CA GLY A 292 2.86 12.24 1.09
C GLY A 292 1.88 12.42 -0.06
N ARG A 293 1.34 11.32 -0.57
CA ARG A 293 0.17 11.28 -1.43
C ARG A 293 -1.01 10.78 -0.60
N MET A 294 -2.04 11.58 -0.54
CA MET A 294 -3.21 11.33 0.31
C MET A 294 -4.50 11.49 -0.47
N VAL A 295 -5.52 10.79 -0.01
CA VAL A 295 -6.88 10.84 -0.54
C VAL A 295 -7.82 11.37 0.54
N ARG A 296 -8.90 12.01 0.11
CA ARG A 296 -9.88 12.58 1.03
C ARG A 296 -10.58 11.51 1.86
N VAL A 297 -10.82 11.80 3.11
CA VAL A 297 -11.74 11.03 3.97
C VAL A 297 -13.17 11.25 3.46
N ILE A 298 -13.89 10.16 3.21
CA ILE A 298 -15.27 10.13 2.73
C ILE A 298 -16.17 9.63 3.85
#